data_61fa2b2045fb79dabe17450c494f1dde
#
_entry.id   61fa2b2045fb79dabe17450c494f1dde
#
_cell.length_a   1.000
_cell.length_b   1.000
_cell.length_c   1.000
_cell.angle_alpha   90.00
_cell.angle_beta   90.00
_cell.angle_gamma   90.00
#
_symmetry.space_group_name_H-M   'P 1'
#
loop_
_entity.id
_entity.type
_entity.pdbx_description
1 polymer ?
#
loop_
_entity_poly.entity_id
_entity_poly.type
_entity_poly.pdbx_seq_one_letter_code
_entity_poly.pdbx_strand_id
1 'polypeptide(L)'
;MGDQVVVWSWSLEADSLSFEAAEALLSNDEKARGRAFVTAALRHRFVAGRARLRSLLGGHLGLDPRALVFVQNAFGKPRLADRPSVHFSLSHSGDRAVLAVSERHEMGIDIERVRPLDHLDLARRYFHPNEVAAIEDVRSTEEQLMAFFRTWTLKEAIVKAIGRGLSIPLDTFEVQIAPSPPTMVLAPDGAPQAWWLHQTTGSYCLALAVPGGEVGLIQRTV
;
A
#
# COMPACT_ATOMS: atom_id res chain seq x y z
N MET A 1 -10.81 21.06 -4.73
CA MET A 1 -10.04 19.96 -4.13
C MET A 1 -10.39 18.69 -4.89
N GLY A 2 -9.77 18.34 -5.98
CA GLY A 2 -10.43 17.35 -6.79
C GLY A 2 -9.60 16.26 -7.42
N ASP A 3 -8.37 16.52 -7.76
CA ASP A 3 -7.57 15.60 -8.57
C ASP A 3 -6.25 15.24 -7.86
N GLN A 4 -6.40 14.91 -6.58
CA GLN A 4 -5.25 14.70 -5.69
C GLN A 4 -5.35 13.37 -4.96
N VAL A 5 -4.19 12.75 -4.75
CA VAL A 5 -3.98 11.65 -3.80
C VAL A 5 -3.20 12.20 -2.62
N VAL A 6 -3.72 12.02 -1.42
CA VAL A 6 -3.04 12.38 -0.17
C VAL A 6 -2.43 11.12 0.43
N VAL A 7 -1.13 11.14 0.68
CA VAL A 7 -0.39 10.04 1.29
C VAL A 7 0.09 10.44 2.67
N TRP A 8 -0.26 9.67 3.69
CA TRP A 8 0.31 9.76 5.03
C TRP A 8 1.29 8.63 5.26
N SER A 9 2.39 8.96 5.94
CA SER A 9 3.34 7.99 6.46
C SER A 9 3.53 8.19 7.97
N TRP A 10 3.66 7.10 8.73
CA TRP A 10 3.92 7.15 10.17
C TRP A 10 4.73 5.95 10.65
N SER A 11 5.34 6.12 11.85
CA SER A 11 5.98 5.02 12.55
C SER A 11 4.94 4.21 13.33
N LEU A 12 5.06 2.89 13.27
CA LEU A 12 4.25 1.97 14.07
C LEU A 12 4.77 1.82 15.52
N GLU A 13 5.95 2.38 15.80
CA GLU A 13 6.57 2.37 17.13
C GLU A 13 6.26 3.65 17.93
N ALA A 14 5.97 4.74 17.21
CA ALA A 14 5.63 6.03 17.81
C ALA A 14 4.11 6.15 17.99
N ASP A 15 3.57 5.55 19.04
CA ASP A 15 2.15 5.67 19.35
C ASP A 15 1.91 6.91 20.21
N SER A 16 1.10 7.84 19.68
CA SER A 16 0.69 9.05 20.41
C SER A 16 -0.55 8.82 21.30
N LEU A 17 -1.17 7.64 21.21
CA LEU A 17 -2.36 7.28 21.98
C LEU A 17 -2.07 6.14 22.97
N SER A 18 -2.67 6.21 24.17
CA SER A 18 -2.71 5.02 25.03
C SER A 18 -3.51 3.89 24.36
N PHE A 19 -3.27 2.65 24.78
CA PHE A 19 -4.00 1.50 24.25
C PHE A 19 -5.52 1.66 24.40
N GLU A 20 -5.98 2.16 25.54
CA GLU A 20 -7.39 2.39 25.85
C GLU A 20 -7.99 3.46 24.92
N ALA A 21 -7.26 4.56 24.69
CA ALA A 21 -7.69 5.62 23.78
C ALA A 21 -7.75 5.13 22.33
N ALA A 22 -6.77 4.33 21.91
CA ALA A 22 -6.75 3.72 20.59
C ALA A 22 -7.91 2.71 20.43
N GLU A 23 -8.12 1.81 21.41
CA GLU A 23 -9.21 0.83 21.38
C GLU A 23 -10.60 1.49 21.40
N ALA A 24 -10.75 2.66 22.04
CA ALA A 24 -12.01 3.41 22.07
C ALA A 24 -12.45 3.90 20.67
N LEU A 25 -11.54 4.04 19.73
CA LEU A 25 -11.83 4.44 18.33
C LEU A 25 -12.34 3.27 17.47
N LEU A 26 -12.13 2.03 17.89
CA LEU A 26 -12.43 0.84 17.11
C LEU A 26 -13.90 0.43 17.18
N SER A 27 -14.41 -0.16 16.11
CA SER A 27 -15.72 -0.84 16.11
C SER A 27 -15.68 -2.12 16.97
N ASN A 28 -16.86 -2.65 17.29
CA ASN A 28 -16.94 -3.89 18.07
C ASN A 28 -16.29 -5.07 17.35
N ASP A 29 -16.43 -5.16 16.03
CA ASP A 29 -15.82 -6.24 15.23
C ASP A 29 -14.30 -6.12 15.21
N GLU A 30 -13.76 -4.90 15.10
CA GLU A 30 -12.31 -4.66 15.18
C GLU A 30 -11.76 -4.98 16.57
N LYS A 31 -12.49 -4.63 17.64
CA LYS A 31 -12.13 -5.03 19.02
C LYS A 31 -12.12 -6.54 19.16
N ALA A 32 -13.13 -7.23 18.65
CA ALA A 32 -13.19 -8.68 18.65
C ALA A 32 -12.01 -9.31 17.90
N ARG A 33 -11.70 -8.79 16.71
CA ARG A 33 -10.53 -9.21 15.93
C ARG A 33 -9.21 -8.94 16.67
N GLY A 34 -9.09 -7.79 17.33
CA GLY A 34 -7.92 -7.46 18.16
C GLY A 34 -7.69 -8.47 19.29
N ARG A 35 -8.77 -8.90 19.95
CA ARG A 35 -8.71 -9.91 21.04
C ARG A 35 -8.32 -11.31 20.56
N ALA A 36 -8.52 -11.62 19.28
CA ALA A 36 -8.17 -12.92 18.68
C ALA A 36 -6.65 -13.08 18.42
N PHE A 37 -5.85 -12.03 18.53
CA PHE A 37 -4.40 -12.16 18.40
C PHE A 37 -3.77 -12.89 19.58
N VAL A 38 -2.85 -13.80 19.27
CA VAL A 38 -2.22 -14.69 20.26
C VAL A 38 -1.33 -13.93 21.26
N THR A 39 -0.66 -12.85 20.80
CA THR A 39 0.24 -12.08 21.65
C THR A 39 -0.26 -10.66 21.87
N ALA A 40 0.04 -10.10 23.06
CA ALA A 40 -0.28 -8.72 23.40
C ALA A 40 0.37 -7.73 22.41
N ALA A 41 1.59 -8.00 21.98
CA ALA A 41 2.31 -7.15 21.00
C ALA A 41 1.58 -7.06 19.64
N LEU A 42 1.11 -8.19 19.12
CA LEU A 42 0.34 -8.22 17.88
C LEU A 42 -1.01 -7.51 18.04
N ARG A 43 -1.68 -7.70 19.18
CA ARG A 43 -2.92 -6.99 19.51
C ARG A 43 -2.69 -5.48 19.56
N HIS A 44 -1.67 -5.01 20.27
CA HIS A 44 -1.33 -3.58 20.37
C HIS A 44 -1.08 -2.99 18.98
N ARG A 45 -0.25 -3.65 18.15
CA ARG A 45 0.04 -3.20 16.80
C ARG A 45 -1.20 -3.11 15.92
N PHE A 46 -2.09 -4.09 16.00
CA PHE A 46 -3.36 -4.08 15.28
C PHE A 46 -4.26 -2.92 15.75
N VAL A 47 -4.45 -2.75 17.06
CA VAL A 47 -5.29 -1.69 17.64
C VAL A 47 -4.76 -0.31 17.25
N ALA A 48 -3.46 -0.07 17.42
CA ALA A 48 -2.81 1.17 17.05
C ALA A 48 -2.96 1.48 15.54
N GLY A 49 -2.68 0.50 14.69
CA GLY A 49 -2.83 0.66 13.23
C GLY A 49 -4.27 0.97 12.81
N ARG A 50 -5.27 0.31 13.42
CA ARG A 50 -6.69 0.57 13.14
C ARG A 50 -7.14 1.94 13.66
N ALA A 51 -6.73 2.32 14.86
CA ALA A 51 -7.01 3.64 15.43
C ALA A 51 -6.43 4.76 14.57
N ARG A 52 -5.18 4.61 14.13
CA ARG A 52 -4.52 5.58 13.24
C ARG A 52 -5.24 5.70 11.90
N LEU A 53 -5.60 4.57 11.27
CA LEU A 53 -6.37 4.58 10.02
C LEU A 53 -7.68 5.35 10.19
N ARG A 54 -8.44 5.07 11.26
CA ARG A 54 -9.69 5.76 11.57
C ARG A 54 -9.50 7.26 11.80
N SER A 55 -8.48 7.62 12.57
CA SER A 55 -8.15 9.03 12.86
C SER A 55 -7.77 9.80 11.59
N LEU A 56 -6.93 9.23 10.73
CA LEU A 56 -6.50 9.88 9.48
C LEU A 56 -7.65 10.02 8.50
N LEU A 57 -8.45 8.96 8.28
CA LEU A 57 -9.62 9.03 7.40
C LEU A 57 -10.69 9.96 7.95
N GLY A 58 -11.02 9.86 9.24
CA GLY A 58 -11.98 10.73 9.90
C GLY A 58 -11.57 12.21 9.80
N GLY A 59 -10.31 12.51 10.12
CA GLY A 59 -9.78 13.86 10.01
C GLY A 59 -9.78 14.40 8.57
N HIS A 60 -9.45 13.55 7.57
CA HIS A 60 -9.49 13.93 6.16
C HIS A 60 -10.92 14.23 5.66
N LEU A 61 -11.88 13.45 6.12
CA LEU A 61 -13.28 13.54 5.68
C LEU A 61 -14.15 14.46 6.56
N GLY A 62 -13.60 15.02 7.65
CA GLY A 62 -14.37 15.80 8.62
C GLY A 62 -15.42 14.96 9.39
N LEU A 63 -15.12 13.68 9.65
CA LEU A 63 -16.01 12.73 10.31
C LEU A 63 -15.45 12.26 11.66
N ASP A 64 -16.34 11.86 12.58
CA ASP A 64 -15.91 11.13 13.78
C ASP A 64 -15.23 9.80 13.35
N PRO A 65 -13.98 9.53 13.74
CA PRO A 65 -13.30 8.27 13.46
C PRO A 65 -14.10 7.02 13.84
N ARG A 66 -14.92 7.09 14.90
CA ARG A 66 -15.77 6.00 15.38
C ARG A 66 -16.97 5.73 14.44
N ALA A 67 -17.42 6.74 13.71
CA ALA A 67 -18.55 6.61 12.79
C ALA A 67 -18.19 5.94 11.47
N LEU A 68 -16.90 5.76 11.17
CA LEU A 68 -16.47 5.11 9.92
C LEU A 68 -16.86 3.63 9.90
N VAL A 69 -17.57 3.22 8.85
CA VAL A 69 -17.96 1.82 8.62
C VAL A 69 -17.16 1.26 7.46
N PHE A 70 -16.35 0.23 7.75
CA PHE A 70 -15.53 -0.44 6.74
C PHE A 70 -16.23 -1.71 6.25
N VAL A 71 -16.24 -1.88 4.92
CA VAL A 71 -16.64 -3.11 4.25
C VAL A 71 -15.53 -3.57 3.33
N GLN A 72 -15.60 -4.79 2.84
CA GLN A 72 -14.60 -5.33 1.91
C GLN A 72 -15.27 -5.71 0.59
N ASN A 73 -14.52 -5.60 -0.51
CA ASN A 73 -14.94 -6.22 -1.76
C ASN A 73 -14.76 -7.76 -1.71
N ALA A 74 -15.13 -8.45 -2.77
CA ALA A 74 -15.02 -9.92 -2.86
C ALA A 74 -13.59 -10.46 -2.67
N PHE A 75 -12.57 -9.60 -2.82
CA PHE A 75 -11.15 -9.95 -2.72
C PHE A 75 -10.49 -9.40 -1.46
N GLY A 76 -11.24 -8.78 -0.54
CA GLY A 76 -10.73 -8.28 0.73
C GLY A 76 -10.22 -6.83 0.71
N LYS A 77 -10.26 -6.10 -0.42
CA LYS A 77 -9.90 -4.67 -0.45
C LYS A 77 -10.91 -3.88 0.39
N PRO A 78 -10.46 -3.15 1.43
CA PRO A 78 -11.35 -2.37 2.27
C PRO A 78 -11.85 -1.12 1.56
N ARG A 79 -13.09 -0.70 1.89
CA ARG A 79 -13.71 0.55 1.46
C ARG A 79 -14.64 1.09 2.56
N LEU A 80 -15.04 2.35 2.47
CA LEU A 80 -16.07 2.91 3.33
C LEU A 80 -17.46 2.56 2.79
N ALA A 81 -18.35 2.08 3.66
CA ALA A 81 -19.68 1.64 3.28
C ALA A 81 -20.53 2.80 2.72
N ASP A 82 -20.51 3.95 3.41
CA ASP A 82 -21.35 5.10 3.12
C ASP A 82 -20.69 6.15 2.22
N ARG A 83 -19.47 5.89 1.74
CA ARG A 83 -18.68 6.80 0.92
C ARG A 83 -18.00 6.07 -0.23
N PRO A 84 -18.76 5.58 -1.22
CA PRO A 84 -18.21 4.75 -2.31
C PRO A 84 -17.25 5.50 -3.22
N SER A 85 -17.30 6.84 -3.25
CA SER A 85 -16.35 7.66 -4.00
C SER A 85 -15.02 7.90 -3.27
N VAL A 86 -14.93 7.57 -1.98
CA VAL A 86 -13.69 7.67 -1.22
C VAL A 86 -12.92 6.38 -1.35
N HIS A 87 -11.80 6.46 -2.03
CA HIS A 87 -10.87 5.36 -2.23
C HIS A 87 -9.70 5.50 -1.27
N PHE A 88 -9.24 4.40 -0.70
CA PHE A 88 -8.03 4.38 0.10
C PHE A 88 -7.30 3.06 -0.01
N SER A 89 -6.00 3.11 0.22
CA SER A 89 -5.12 1.95 0.24
C SER A 89 -4.12 2.09 1.37
N LEU A 90 -3.84 0.99 2.06
CA LEU A 90 -2.97 0.93 3.24
C LEU A 90 -1.88 -0.11 3.01
N SER A 91 -0.66 0.19 3.43
CA SER A 91 0.43 -0.78 3.51
C SER A 91 1.30 -0.52 4.73
N HIS A 92 2.02 -1.53 5.17
CA HIS A 92 3.01 -1.42 6.23
C HIS A 92 4.13 -2.45 6.05
N SER A 93 5.35 -2.08 6.40
CA SER A 93 6.50 -2.97 6.46
C SER A 93 7.45 -2.49 7.55
N GLY A 94 8.04 -3.43 8.31
CA GLY A 94 8.87 -3.07 9.45
C GLY A 94 8.12 -2.21 10.48
N ASP A 95 8.67 -1.02 10.75
CA ASP A 95 8.11 -0.02 11.67
C ASP A 95 7.34 1.11 10.97
N ARG A 96 7.13 1.02 9.66
CA ARG A 96 6.45 2.06 8.86
C ARG A 96 5.09 1.59 8.34
N ALA A 97 4.15 2.51 8.32
CA ALA A 97 2.89 2.36 7.62
C ALA A 97 2.59 3.57 6.74
N VAL A 98 1.84 3.35 5.68
CA VAL A 98 1.42 4.37 4.71
C VAL A 98 -0.05 4.19 4.37
N LEU A 99 -0.73 5.31 4.21
CA LEU A 99 -2.13 5.39 3.80
C LEU A 99 -2.24 6.37 2.62
N ALA A 100 -2.78 5.92 1.51
CA ALA A 100 -3.17 6.78 0.39
C ALA A 100 -4.69 6.94 0.38
N VAL A 101 -5.18 8.17 0.13
CA VAL A 101 -6.60 8.50 0.06
C VAL A 101 -6.87 9.43 -1.12
N SER A 102 -7.95 9.19 -1.84
CA SER A 102 -8.52 10.09 -2.86
C SER A 102 -10.04 9.99 -2.87
N GLU A 103 -10.71 11.08 -3.23
CA GLU A 103 -12.16 11.12 -3.42
C GLU A 103 -12.59 10.82 -4.87
N ARG A 104 -11.64 10.55 -5.76
CA ARG A 104 -11.89 10.38 -7.20
C ARG A 104 -11.20 9.18 -7.84
N HIS A 105 -10.00 8.85 -7.35
CA HIS A 105 -9.14 7.88 -8.01
C HIS A 105 -9.05 6.58 -7.21
N GLU A 106 -9.36 5.47 -7.85
CA GLU A 106 -8.88 4.19 -7.36
C GLU A 106 -7.34 4.23 -7.31
N MET A 107 -6.76 3.68 -6.27
CA MET A 107 -5.31 3.59 -6.16
C MET A 107 -4.89 2.41 -5.30
N GLY A 108 -3.61 2.09 -5.39
CA GLY A 108 -2.93 1.20 -4.47
C GLY A 108 -1.60 1.80 -4.03
N ILE A 109 -1.28 1.60 -2.76
CA ILE A 109 0.01 1.99 -2.19
C ILE A 109 0.67 0.76 -1.55
N ASP A 110 1.97 0.65 -1.76
CA ASP A 110 2.77 -0.36 -1.07
C ASP A 110 4.05 0.24 -0.52
N ILE A 111 4.52 -0.32 0.60
CA ILE A 111 5.80 0.03 1.22
C ILE A 111 6.49 -1.24 1.69
N GLU A 112 7.79 -1.35 1.40
CA GLU A 112 8.62 -2.45 1.85
C GLU A 112 9.96 -1.96 2.43
N ARG A 113 10.31 -2.50 3.60
CA ARG A 113 11.65 -2.30 4.16
C ARG A 113 12.68 -3.08 3.36
N VAL A 114 13.68 -2.38 2.85
CA VAL A 114 14.81 -3.02 2.16
C VAL A 114 15.62 -3.81 3.19
N ARG A 115 15.76 -5.11 2.97
CA ARG A 115 16.45 -6.05 3.85
C ARG A 115 17.07 -7.20 3.06
N PRO A 116 18.14 -7.81 3.51
CA PRO A 116 18.71 -8.98 2.87
C PRO A 116 17.66 -10.11 2.73
N LEU A 117 17.55 -10.67 1.54
CA LEU A 117 16.75 -11.85 1.22
C LEU A 117 17.23 -12.45 -0.10
N ASP A 118 16.73 -13.63 -0.43
CA ASP A 118 16.99 -14.28 -1.72
C ASP A 118 16.15 -13.67 -2.82
N HIS A 119 16.54 -12.46 -3.23
CA HIS A 119 15.75 -11.63 -4.15
C HIS A 119 15.68 -12.20 -5.57
N LEU A 120 16.74 -12.87 -6.06
CA LEU A 120 16.73 -13.44 -7.42
C LEU A 120 15.79 -14.64 -7.52
N ASP A 121 15.77 -15.53 -6.54
CA ASP A 121 14.85 -16.66 -6.53
C ASP A 121 13.39 -16.21 -6.42
N LEU A 122 13.13 -15.18 -5.62
CA LEU A 122 11.80 -14.58 -5.54
C LEU A 122 11.41 -13.87 -6.84
N ALA A 123 12.33 -13.14 -7.46
CA ALA A 123 12.08 -12.51 -8.76
C ALA A 123 11.74 -13.55 -9.83
N ARG A 124 12.55 -14.61 -9.96
CA ARG A 124 12.30 -15.70 -10.92
C ARG A 124 10.97 -16.41 -10.71
N ARG A 125 10.50 -16.46 -9.48
CA ARG A 125 9.24 -17.13 -9.12
C ARG A 125 8.00 -16.28 -9.40
N TYR A 126 8.11 -14.96 -9.26
CA TYR A 126 6.93 -14.09 -9.20
C TYR A 126 6.91 -12.97 -10.25
N PHE A 127 8.03 -12.64 -10.89
CA PHE A 127 8.08 -11.50 -11.81
C PHE A 127 8.01 -11.93 -13.27
N HIS A 128 7.63 -10.99 -14.12
CA HIS A 128 7.68 -11.18 -15.55
C HIS A 128 9.13 -11.45 -16.00
N PRO A 129 9.38 -12.34 -17.01
CA PRO A 129 10.75 -12.69 -17.43
C PRO A 129 11.63 -11.49 -17.78
N ASN A 130 11.08 -10.45 -18.40
CA ASN A 130 11.83 -9.23 -18.73
C ASN A 130 12.28 -8.45 -17.48
N GLU A 131 11.46 -8.43 -16.43
CA GLU A 131 11.82 -7.81 -15.15
C GLU A 131 12.93 -8.59 -14.44
N VAL A 132 12.87 -9.93 -14.50
CA VAL A 132 13.94 -10.80 -13.97
C VAL A 132 15.25 -10.52 -14.68
N ALA A 133 15.24 -10.52 -16.01
CA ALA A 133 16.43 -10.23 -16.82
C ALA A 133 17.00 -8.84 -16.51
N ALA A 134 16.14 -7.82 -16.37
CA ALA A 134 16.56 -6.47 -16.02
C ALA A 134 17.22 -6.38 -14.63
N ILE A 135 16.73 -7.17 -13.64
CA ILE A 135 17.35 -7.24 -12.31
C ILE A 135 18.70 -7.97 -12.37
N GLU A 136 18.77 -9.09 -13.12
CA GLU A 136 20.00 -9.88 -13.25
C GLU A 136 21.13 -9.13 -13.99
N ASP A 137 20.79 -8.24 -14.91
CA ASP A 137 21.75 -7.40 -15.66
C ASP A 137 22.40 -6.30 -14.81
N VAL A 138 21.83 -6.01 -13.64
CA VAL A 138 22.42 -5.05 -12.69
C VAL A 138 23.67 -5.64 -12.04
N ARG A 139 24.79 -4.88 -12.04
CA ARG A 139 26.11 -5.40 -11.67
C ARG A 139 26.30 -5.68 -10.19
N SER A 140 25.69 -4.91 -9.32
CA SER A 140 25.89 -4.96 -7.88
C SER A 140 24.72 -5.71 -7.22
N THR A 141 25.03 -6.64 -6.31
CA THR A 141 24.00 -7.36 -5.52
C THR A 141 23.11 -6.40 -4.72
N GLU A 142 23.67 -5.29 -4.23
CA GLU A 142 22.90 -4.28 -3.51
C GLU A 142 21.90 -3.56 -4.44
N GLU A 143 22.36 -3.20 -5.64
CA GLU A 143 21.49 -2.59 -6.65
C GLU A 143 20.45 -3.59 -7.18
N GLN A 144 20.80 -4.88 -7.35
CA GLN A 144 19.83 -5.94 -7.67
C GLN A 144 18.73 -6.05 -6.61
N LEU A 145 19.13 -6.06 -5.33
CA LEU A 145 18.20 -6.09 -4.21
C LEU A 145 17.27 -4.86 -4.21
N MET A 146 17.83 -3.69 -4.48
CA MET A 146 17.03 -2.46 -4.60
C MET A 146 16.07 -2.53 -5.79
N ALA A 147 16.53 -3.00 -6.96
CA ALA A 147 15.70 -3.20 -8.14
C ALA A 147 14.55 -4.19 -7.86
N PHE A 148 14.84 -5.28 -7.16
CA PHE A 148 13.82 -6.23 -6.70
C PHE A 148 12.75 -5.55 -5.85
N PHE A 149 13.13 -4.83 -4.79
CA PHE A 149 12.15 -4.17 -3.92
C PHE A 149 11.36 -3.08 -4.65
N ARG A 150 11.97 -2.35 -5.57
CA ARG A 150 11.30 -1.38 -6.43
C ARG A 150 10.22 -2.05 -7.29
N THR A 151 10.57 -3.14 -7.97
CA THR A 151 9.64 -3.90 -8.80
C THR A 151 8.53 -4.51 -7.97
N TRP A 152 8.86 -5.13 -6.83
CA TRP A 152 7.90 -5.73 -5.90
C TRP A 152 6.86 -4.73 -5.41
N THR A 153 7.30 -3.62 -4.81
CA THR A 153 6.37 -2.61 -4.27
C THR A 153 5.48 -2.01 -5.35
N LEU A 154 6.02 -1.81 -6.56
CA LEU A 154 5.24 -1.28 -7.67
C LEU A 154 4.17 -2.26 -8.13
N LYS A 155 4.51 -3.55 -8.27
CA LYS A 155 3.55 -4.60 -8.63
C LYS A 155 2.46 -4.78 -7.55
N GLU A 156 2.84 -4.79 -6.28
CA GLU A 156 1.89 -4.84 -5.16
C GLU A 156 0.96 -3.61 -5.13
N ALA A 157 1.49 -2.41 -5.40
CA ALA A 157 0.66 -1.20 -5.50
C ALA A 157 -0.36 -1.32 -6.64
N ILE A 158 0.03 -1.85 -7.80
CA ILE A 158 -0.86 -2.08 -8.94
C ILE A 158 -1.96 -3.09 -8.58
N VAL A 159 -1.60 -4.22 -7.99
CA VAL A 159 -2.56 -5.26 -7.54
C VAL A 159 -3.55 -4.69 -6.52
N LYS A 160 -3.07 -3.88 -5.57
CA LYS A 160 -3.92 -3.18 -4.59
C LYS A 160 -4.83 -2.14 -5.25
N ALA A 161 -4.36 -1.44 -6.29
CA ALA A 161 -5.19 -0.50 -7.04
C ALA A 161 -6.36 -1.22 -7.71
N ILE A 162 -6.10 -2.32 -8.42
CA ILE A 162 -7.12 -3.15 -9.07
C ILE A 162 -8.06 -3.79 -8.03
N GLY A 163 -7.55 -4.13 -6.85
CA GLY A 163 -8.35 -4.64 -5.74
C GLY A 163 -8.81 -6.09 -5.89
N ARG A 164 -8.10 -6.89 -6.70
CA ARG A 164 -8.34 -8.33 -6.89
C ARG A 164 -7.36 -9.20 -6.10
N GLY A 165 -6.41 -8.58 -5.38
CA GLY A 165 -5.45 -9.27 -4.55
C GLY A 165 -4.65 -10.35 -5.29
N LEU A 166 -4.34 -11.44 -4.62
CA LEU A 166 -3.55 -12.56 -5.15
C LEU A 166 -4.17 -13.31 -6.34
N SER A 167 -5.39 -12.93 -6.79
CA SER A 167 -5.95 -13.48 -8.03
C SER A 167 -5.28 -12.95 -9.29
N ILE A 168 -4.42 -11.95 -9.17
CA ILE A 168 -3.59 -11.42 -10.26
C ILE A 168 -2.17 -11.96 -10.05
N PRO A 169 -1.71 -12.92 -10.86
CA PRO A 169 -0.33 -13.37 -10.79
C PRO A 169 0.62 -12.25 -11.22
N LEU A 170 1.69 -12.04 -10.46
CA LEU A 170 2.59 -10.91 -10.71
C LEU A 170 3.44 -11.09 -11.99
N ASP A 171 3.58 -12.29 -12.50
CA ASP A 171 4.30 -12.61 -13.73
C ASP A 171 3.50 -12.36 -15.02
N THR A 172 2.21 -12.03 -14.90
CA THR A 172 1.32 -11.81 -16.06
C THR A 172 1.30 -10.37 -16.58
N PHE A 173 1.98 -9.46 -15.90
CA PHE A 173 2.09 -8.06 -16.31
C PHE A 173 3.51 -7.53 -16.09
N GLU A 174 3.87 -6.46 -16.77
CA GLU A 174 5.25 -5.96 -16.79
C GLU A 174 5.31 -4.48 -16.45
N VAL A 175 6.23 -4.11 -15.56
CA VAL A 175 6.57 -2.73 -15.22
C VAL A 175 8.04 -2.47 -15.49
N GLN A 176 8.37 -1.25 -15.86
CA GLN A 176 9.73 -0.79 -16.01
C GLN A 176 10.03 0.26 -14.95
N ILE A 177 11.05 -0.01 -14.12
CA ILE A 177 11.43 0.87 -13.00
C ILE A 177 12.50 1.91 -13.38
N ALA A 178 13.13 1.75 -14.54
CA ALA A 178 14.16 2.66 -15.07
C ALA A 178 13.98 2.84 -16.58
N PRO A 179 14.19 4.07 -17.13
CA PRO A 179 14.46 5.30 -16.37
C PRO A 179 13.27 5.73 -15.50
N SER A 180 13.53 6.61 -14.52
CA SER A 180 12.46 7.20 -13.70
C SER A 180 11.74 8.32 -14.48
N PRO A 181 10.39 8.49 -14.32
CA PRO A 181 9.47 7.71 -13.48
C PRO A 181 9.24 6.29 -14.01
N PRO A 182 8.77 5.36 -13.16
CA PRO A 182 8.42 4.01 -13.59
C PRO A 182 7.22 4.03 -14.56
N THR A 183 7.15 3.03 -15.42
CA THR A 183 6.09 2.91 -16.43
C THR A 183 5.45 1.50 -16.42
N MET A 184 4.18 1.45 -16.84
CA MET A 184 3.50 0.19 -17.18
C MET A 184 3.88 -0.19 -18.60
N VAL A 185 4.44 -1.38 -18.79
CA VAL A 185 4.78 -1.93 -20.11
C VAL A 185 3.67 -2.84 -20.61
N LEU A 186 3.22 -3.75 -19.75
CA LEU A 186 2.10 -4.66 -20.01
C LEU A 186 1.15 -4.63 -18.83
N ALA A 187 -0.08 -4.18 -19.06
CA ALA A 187 -1.08 -4.13 -18.00
C ALA A 187 -1.68 -5.52 -17.70
N PRO A 188 -2.12 -5.77 -16.45
CA PRO A 188 -2.85 -6.98 -16.11
C PRO A 188 -4.16 -7.10 -16.91
N ASP A 189 -4.59 -8.32 -17.17
CA ASP A 189 -5.84 -8.60 -17.89
C ASP A 189 -7.06 -7.91 -17.27
N GLY A 190 -7.77 -7.15 -18.12
CA GLY A 190 -8.95 -6.38 -17.73
C GLY A 190 -8.63 -5.09 -16.95
N ALA A 191 -7.37 -4.74 -16.77
CA ALA A 191 -6.97 -3.47 -16.16
C ALA A 191 -6.85 -2.35 -17.22
N PRO A 192 -6.93 -1.07 -16.82
CA PRO A 192 -6.62 0.06 -17.68
C PRO A 192 -5.20 -0.03 -18.25
N GLN A 193 -5.01 0.49 -19.47
CA GLN A 193 -3.67 0.52 -20.09
C GLN A 193 -2.83 1.69 -19.58
N ALA A 194 -3.46 2.82 -19.25
CA ALA A 194 -2.76 3.99 -18.73
C ALA A 194 -2.67 3.94 -17.20
N TRP A 195 -1.50 4.24 -16.67
CA TRP A 195 -1.21 4.29 -15.25
C TRP A 195 -0.32 5.48 -14.91
N TRP A 196 -0.63 6.17 -13.84
CA TRP A 196 0.31 7.06 -13.19
C TRP A 196 0.98 6.31 -12.04
N LEU A 197 2.30 6.21 -12.10
CA LEU A 197 3.13 5.44 -11.18
C LEU A 197 4.13 6.37 -10.51
N HIS A 198 4.17 6.34 -9.18
CA HIS A 198 5.12 7.10 -8.38
C HIS A 198 5.88 6.16 -7.44
N GLN A 199 7.18 6.43 -7.26
CA GLN A 199 8.03 5.59 -6.42
C GLN A 199 9.07 6.43 -5.69
N THR A 200 9.34 6.08 -4.43
CA THR A 200 10.47 6.58 -3.65
C THR A 200 11.30 5.44 -3.12
N THR A 201 12.59 5.66 -2.97
CA THR A 201 13.56 4.63 -2.56
C THR A 201 14.47 5.13 -1.44
N GLY A 202 15.00 4.19 -0.66
CA GLY A 202 15.86 4.42 0.48
C GLY A 202 15.94 3.17 1.33
N SER A 203 15.95 3.31 2.66
CA SER A 203 15.79 2.16 3.58
C SER A 203 14.42 1.48 3.44
N TYR A 204 13.47 2.17 2.82
CA TYR A 204 12.17 1.67 2.38
C TYR A 204 11.96 2.00 0.90
N CYS A 205 11.37 1.07 0.17
CA CYS A 205 10.75 1.34 -1.13
C CYS A 205 9.26 1.59 -0.91
N LEU A 206 8.74 2.66 -1.50
CA LEU A 206 7.32 2.98 -1.52
C LEU A 206 6.88 3.14 -2.97
N ALA A 207 5.74 2.58 -3.32
CA ALA A 207 5.12 2.79 -4.62
C ALA A 207 3.65 3.16 -4.48
N LEU A 208 3.20 4.08 -5.32
CA LEU A 208 1.81 4.47 -5.50
C LEU A 208 1.42 4.23 -6.97
N ALA A 209 0.33 3.52 -7.19
CA ALA A 209 -0.20 3.23 -8.52
C ALA A 209 -1.63 3.76 -8.63
N VAL A 210 -1.89 4.57 -9.65
CA VAL A 210 -3.21 5.15 -9.95
C VAL A 210 -3.56 4.81 -11.40
N PRO A 211 -4.69 4.14 -11.66
CA PRO A 211 -5.17 3.94 -13.03
C PRO A 211 -5.52 5.27 -13.68
N GLY A 212 -5.07 5.49 -14.91
CA GLY A 212 -5.35 6.69 -15.68
C GLY A 212 -4.17 7.66 -15.78
N GLY A 213 -4.47 8.94 -15.86
CA GLY A 213 -3.47 10.01 -16.03
C GLY A 213 -2.83 10.50 -14.74
N GLU A 214 -1.98 11.51 -14.87
CA GLU A 214 -1.27 12.13 -13.77
C GLU A 214 -2.24 12.71 -12.71
N VAL A 215 -1.89 12.54 -11.44
CA VAL A 215 -2.63 13.08 -10.30
C VAL A 215 -1.73 13.98 -9.44
N GLY A 216 -2.33 14.95 -8.77
CA GLY A 216 -1.62 15.73 -7.76
C GLY A 216 -1.30 14.86 -6.54
N LEU A 217 -0.05 14.88 -6.05
CA LEU A 217 0.39 14.13 -4.89
C LEU A 217 0.68 15.07 -3.71
N ILE A 218 0.03 14.81 -2.57
CA ILE A 218 0.32 15.48 -1.30
C ILE A 218 0.85 14.44 -0.32
N GLN A 219 2.07 14.65 0.16
CA GLN A 219 2.70 13.76 1.16
C GLN A 219 2.70 14.43 2.54
N ARG A 220 2.40 13.66 3.57
CA ARG A 220 2.37 14.08 4.98
C ARG A 220 3.02 13.03 5.87
N THR A 221 3.84 13.46 6.81
CA THR A 221 4.38 12.60 7.87
C THR A 221 3.71 12.98 9.19
N VAL A 222 3.25 11.99 9.95
CA VAL A 222 2.54 12.17 11.23
C VAL A 222 3.05 11.19 12.29
#